data_948e6cbd7ea0b97c97229fdba6d4e96b
#
_entry.id   948e6cbd7ea0b97c97229fdba6d4e96b
#
_cell.length_a   1.000
_cell.length_b   1.000
_cell.length_c   1.000
_cell.angle_alpha   90.00
_cell.angle_beta   90.00
_cell.angle_gamma   90.00
#
_symmetry.space_group_name_H-M   'P 1'
#
loop_
_entity.id
_entity.type
_entity.pdbx_description
1 polymer ?
#
loop_
_entity_poly.entity_id
_entity_poly.type
_entity_poly.pdbx_seq_one_letter_code
_entity_poly.pdbx_strand_id
1 'polypeptide(L)'
;MDALTAWNGTRLERGPGTIKLAKPGIYLFVIAFSSVYYLANAPLLLGHLDLGWHLAAGDLIRERGSIPFQDPWSFTLGDRQWYNLSWLWDVIASVVFQYTGYTGLTLSIVACGAVIAGYLTSICLGSGASA
;
A
#
# COMPACT_ATOMS: atom_id res chain seq x y z
N MET A 1 55.89 15.35 -14.24
CA MET A 1 56.34 14.08 -13.72
C MET A 1 56.22 14.24 -12.22
N ASP A 2 55.31 13.75 -11.55
CA ASP A 2 54.30 12.79 -11.36
C ASP A 2 53.31 13.28 -10.29
N ALA A 3 52.16 13.76 -10.71
CA ALA A 3 51.12 14.22 -9.79
C ALA A 3 49.83 13.33 -9.87
N LEU A 4 50.01 12.03 -10.19
CA LEU A 4 48.90 11.12 -10.49
C LEU A 4 48.76 9.92 -9.53
N THR A 5 49.47 9.90 -8.40
CA THR A 5 49.41 8.71 -7.50
C THR A 5 49.04 9.03 -6.05
N ALA A 6 47.99 9.79 -5.82
CA ALA A 6 47.46 9.93 -4.45
C ALA A 6 45.95 9.96 -4.43
N TRP A 7 45.31 9.05 -5.19
CA TRP A 7 43.90 8.73 -4.89
C TRP A 7 43.90 7.63 -3.83
N ASN A 8 44.07 8.02 -2.58
CA ASN A 8 43.88 7.17 -1.43
C ASN A 8 42.37 6.89 -1.29
N GLY A 9 41.94 5.77 -1.88
CA GLY A 9 40.62 5.24 -1.69
C GLY A 9 40.41 4.93 -0.21
N THR A 10 39.98 5.91 0.56
CA THR A 10 39.37 5.67 1.86
C THR A 10 38.11 4.90 1.60
N ARG A 11 38.25 3.56 1.59
CA ARG A 11 37.13 2.63 1.69
C ARG A 11 36.38 3.05 2.95
N LEU A 12 35.23 3.70 2.75
CA LEU A 12 34.26 3.90 3.82
C LEU A 12 33.82 2.50 4.27
N GLU A 13 34.53 1.94 5.21
CA GLU A 13 34.08 0.80 5.96
C GLU A 13 32.81 1.25 6.70
N ARG A 14 31.65 1.06 6.06
CA ARG A 14 30.38 1.04 6.78
C ARG A 14 30.45 -0.19 7.66
N GLY A 15 30.93 -0.01 8.88
CA GLY A 15 30.80 -1.00 9.93
C GLY A 15 29.31 -1.41 9.99
N PRO A 16 28.99 -2.65 10.39
CA PRO A 16 27.62 -3.09 10.53
C PRO A 16 26.92 -2.08 11.43
N GLY A 17 26.08 -1.22 10.81
CA GLY A 17 25.29 -0.24 11.54
C GLY A 17 24.43 -1.03 12.53
N THR A 18 24.77 -0.95 13.79
CA THR A 18 23.88 -1.41 14.85
C THR A 18 22.58 -0.67 14.66
N ILE A 19 21.56 -1.37 14.17
CA ILE A 19 20.19 -0.88 14.14
C ILE A 19 19.85 -0.64 15.60
N LYS A 20 20.08 0.61 16.08
CA LYS A 20 19.54 1.01 17.38
C LYS A 20 18.05 0.91 17.23
N LEU A 21 17.45 -0.12 17.86
CA LEU A 21 16.00 -0.22 17.91
C LEU A 21 15.49 1.12 18.41
N ALA A 22 14.85 1.85 17.52
CA ALA A 22 14.24 3.12 17.86
C ALA A 22 13.29 2.87 19.03
N LYS A 23 13.25 3.82 19.96
CA LYS A 23 12.43 3.73 21.17
C LYS A 23 11.03 3.23 20.78
N PRO A 24 10.54 2.11 21.32
CA PRO A 24 9.27 1.50 20.90
C PRO A 24 8.09 2.48 20.93
N GLY A 25 8.18 3.53 21.73
CA GLY A 25 7.21 4.60 21.79
C GLY A 25 6.99 5.36 20.48
N ILE A 26 8.03 5.53 19.64
CA ILE A 26 7.89 6.22 18.34
C ILE A 26 7.06 5.37 17.40
N TYR A 27 7.32 4.07 17.32
CA TYR A 27 6.51 3.16 16.48
C TYR A 27 5.06 3.13 16.95
N LEU A 28 4.83 2.97 18.26
CA LEU A 28 3.49 2.97 18.82
C LEU A 28 2.74 4.26 18.51
N PHE A 29 3.41 5.40 18.66
CA PHE A 29 2.81 6.70 18.34
C PHE A 29 2.46 6.82 16.87
N VAL A 30 3.39 6.49 15.96
CA VAL A 30 3.17 6.60 14.50
C VAL A 30 2.07 5.64 14.04
N ILE A 31 2.07 4.41 14.53
CA ILE A 31 1.06 3.41 14.19
C ILE A 31 -0.32 3.84 14.74
N ALA A 32 -0.39 4.27 15.98
CA ALA A 32 -1.65 4.73 16.57
C ALA A 32 -2.20 5.97 15.86
N PHE A 33 -1.34 6.96 15.59
CA PHE A 33 -1.73 8.17 14.89
C PHE A 33 -2.23 7.87 13.46
N SER A 34 -1.50 7.04 12.69
CA SER A 34 -1.93 6.66 11.36
C SER A 34 -3.23 5.86 11.38
N SER A 35 -3.39 4.95 12.34
CA SER A 35 -4.64 4.17 12.48
C SER A 35 -5.83 5.07 12.78
N VAL A 36 -5.70 6.01 13.68
CA VAL A 36 -6.75 7.01 13.99
C VAL A 36 -7.06 7.87 12.77
N TYR A 37 -6.02 8.33 12.05
CA TYR A 37 -6.19 9.12 10.84
C TYR A 37 -6.99 8.36 9.76
N TYR A 38 -6.60 7.12 9.44
CA TYR A 38 -7.32 6.31 8.45
C TYR A 38 -8.72 5.95 8.89
N LEU A 39 -8.92 5.65 10.17
CA LEU A 39 -10.25 5.36 10.72
C LEU A 39 -11.18 6.58 10.62
N ALA A 40 -10.68 7.77 10.96
CA ALA A 40 -11.46 9.00 10.87
C ALA A 40 -11.82 9.37 9.42
N ASN A 41 -10.97 9.03 8.45
CA ASN A 41 -11.20 9.33 7.04
C ASN A 41 -11.83 8.16 6.26
N ALA A 42 -12.08 7.02 6.87
CA ALA A 42 -12.65 5.85 6.22
C ALA A 42 -13.97 6.14 5.47
N PRO A 43 -14.92 6.94 5.99
CA PRO A 43 -16.14 7.26 5.26
C PRO A 43 -15.88 8.00 3.94
N LEU A 44 -14.86 8.86 3.89
CA LEU A 44 -14.46 9.56 2.67
C LEU A 44 -13.78 8.63 1.67
N LEU A 45 -12.92 7.73 2.17
CA LEU A 45 -12.18 6.77 1.34
C LEU A 45 -13.10 5.70 0.74
N LEU A 46 -14.08 5.21 1.51
CA LEU A 46 -15.02 4.19 1.07
C LEU A 46 -16.25 4.77 0.35
N GLY A 47 -16.55 6.04 0.54
CA GLY A 47 -17.64 6.75 -0.13
C GLY A 47 -17.31 7.18 -1.56
N HIS A 48 -16.10 6.88 -2.07
CA HIS A 48 -15.75 7.13 -3.45
C HIS A 48 -16.61 6.31 -4.40
N LEU A 49 -17.08 6.94 -5.46
CA LEU A 49 -17.93 6.31 -6.50
C LEU A 49 -17.27 5.07 -7.13
N ASP A 50 -15.94 5.01 -7.11
CA ASP A 50 -15.15 3.92 -7.71
C ASP A 50 -15.22 2.61 -6.90
N LEU A 51 -15.50 2.65 -5.60
CA LEU A 51 -15.54 1.43 -4.79
C LEU A 51 -16.58 0.43 -5.31
N GLY A 52 -17.79 0.91 -5.66
CA GLY A 52 -18.84 0.06 -6.23
C GLY A 52 -18.39 -0.66 -7.50
N TRP A 53 -17.64 0.06 -8.34
CA TRP A 53 -17.04 -0.48 -9.55
C TRP A 53 -16.01 -1.57 -9.26
N HIS A 54 -15.09 -1.33 -8.32
CA HIS A 54 -14.10 -2.33 -7.91
C HIS A 54 -14.73 -3.60 -7.34
N LEU A 55 -15.77 -3.45 -6.51
CA LEU A 55 -16.49 -4.60 -5.97
C LEU A 55 -17.18 -5.40 -7.07
N ALA A 56 -17.87 -4.74 -8.00
CA ALA A 56 -18.53 -5.39 -9.13
C ALA A 56 -17.52 -6.10 -10.05
N ALA A 57 -16.36 -5.47 -10.30
CA ALA A 57 -15.30 -6.07 -11.10
C ALA A 57 -14.71 -7.32 -10.42
N GLY A 58 -14.47 -7.24 -9.12
CA GLY A 58 -13.99 -8.37 -8.33
C GLY A 58 -14.96 -9.54 -8.31
N ASP A 59 -16.26 -9.29 -8.12
CA ASP A 59 -17.30 -10.31 -8.17
C ASP A 59 -17.37 -10.97 -9.55
N LEU A 60 -17.34 -10.18 -10.62
CA LEU A 60 -17.34 -10.69 -11.98
C LEU A 60 -16.14 -11.60 -12.29
N ILE A 61 -14.95 -11.22 -11.84
CA ILE A 61 -13.73 -12.03 -12.02
C ILE A 61 -13.87 -13.36 -11.25
N ARG A 62 -14.39 -13.32 -10.05
CA ARG A 62 -14.60 -14.52 -9.22
C ARG A 62 -15.63 -15.47 -9.80
N GLU A 63 -16.72 -14.93 -10.32
CA GLU A 63 -17.78 -15.73 -10.98
C GLU A 63 -17.30 -16.37 -12.27
N ARG A 64 -16.53 -15.64 -13.07
CA ARG A 64 -16.02 -16.14 -14.37
C ARG A 64 -14.75 -17.00 -14.24
N GLY A 65 -14.02 -16.88 -13.15
CA GLY A 65 -12.70 -17.49 -12.98
C GLY A 65 -11.63 -16.94 -13.93
N SER A 66 -11.88 -15.78 -14.55
CA SER A 66 -10.99 -15.13 -15.51
C SER A 66 -11.18 -13.62 -15.53
N ILE A 67 -10.10 -12.90 -15.88
CA ILE A 67 -10.16 -11.45 -16.04
C ILE A 67 -10.84 -11.14 -17.37
N PRO A 68 -11.94 -10.37 -17.43
CA PRO A 68 -12.59 -9.99 -18.67
C PRO A 68 -11.71 -9.04 -19.48
N PHE A 69 -11.56 -9.33 -20.78
CA PHE A 69 -10.84 -8.48 -21.72
C PHE A 69 -11.75 -7.56 -22.54
N GLN A 70 -13.05 -7.71 -22.39
CA GLN A 70 -14.06 -6.85 -23.02
C GLN A 70 -14.79 -6.10 -21.91
N ASP A 71 -15.17 -4.85 -22.21
CA ASP A 71 -15.91 -4.02 -21.29
C ASP A 71 -17.33 -4.56 -21.03
N PRO A 72 -17.63 -5.08 -19.82
CA PRO A 72 -18.91 -5.72 -19.54
C PRO A 72 -20.00 -4.72 -19.10
N TRP A 73 -19.66 -3.44 -18.91
CA TRP A 73 -20.58 -2.45 -18.34
C TRP A 73 -20.91 -1.28 -19.27
N SER A 74 -20.09 -1.05 -20.29
CA SER A 74 -20.35 0.06 -21.21
C SER A 74 -21.49 -0.28 -22.17
N PHE A 75 -22.57 0.44 -22.10
CA PHE A 75 -23.71 0.24 -22.98
C PHE A 75 -23.38 0.57 -24.45
N THR A 76 -22.50 1.53 -24.68
CA THR A 76 -22.16 2.03 -26.02
C THR A 76 -20.89 1.44 -26.60
N LEU A 77 -20.05 0.80 -25.80
CA LEU A 77 -18.69 0.40 -26.12
C LEU A 77 -18.38 -1.06 -25.69
N GLY A 78 -19.39 -1.90 -25.60
CA GLY A 78 -19.28 -3.28 -25.10
C GLY A 78 -18.29 -4.19 -25.84
N ASP A 79 -17.88 -3.82 -27.07
CA ASP A 79 -16.87 -4.57 -27.85
C ASP A 79 -15.45 -4.02 -27.66
N ARG A 80 -15.25 -2.97 -26.84
CA ARG A 80 -13.91 -2.44 -26.59
C ARG A 80 -13.11 -3.34 -25.67
N GLN A 81 -11.83 -3.45 -25.98
CA GLN A 81 -10.88 -4.07 -25.08
C GLN A 81 -10.78 -3.28 -23.78
N TRP A 82 -10.93 -3.98 -22.68
CA TRP A 82 -10.82 -3.43 -21.34
C TRP A 82 -9.68 -4.12 -20.59
N TYR A 83 -8.74 -3.32 -20.11
CA TYR A 83 -7.60 -3.80 -19.32
C TYR A 83 -7.80 -3.42 -17.87
N ASN A 84 -8.25 -4.35 -17.06
CA ASN A 84 -8.37 -4.14 -15.62
C ASN A 84 -6.99 -4.25 -14.96
N LEU A 85 -6.33 -3.10 -14.74
CA LEU A 85 -5.04 -3.04 -14.07
C LEU A 85 -5.14 -3.30 -12.55
N SER A 86 -6.32 -3.11 -11.97
CA SER A 86 -6.59 -3.27 -10.54
C SER A 86 -7.19 -4.64 -10.18
N TRP A 87 -7.23 -5.57 -11.11
CA TRP A 87 -7.95 -6.85 -10.97
C TRP A 87 -7.70 -7.58 -9.64
N LEU A 88 -6.45 -7.59 -9.16
CA LEU A 88 -6.12 -8.26 -7.91
C LEU A 88 -6.72 -7.54 -6.71
N TRP A 89 -6.66 -6.20 -6.71
CA TRP A 89 -7.30 -5.40 -5.68
C TRP A 89 -8.83 -5.59 -5.71
N ASP A 90 -9.43 -5.60 -6.89
CA ASP A 90 -10.87 -5.78 -7.06
C ASP A 90 -11.33 -7.10 -6.45
N VAL A 91 -10.61 -8.20 -6.73
CA VAL A 91 -10.90 -9.52 -6.17
C VAL A 91 -10.75 -9.52 -4.65
N ILE A 92 -9.64 -8.95 -4.12
CA ILE A 92 -9.43 -8.89 -2.67
C ILE A 92 -10.53 -8.06 -2.00
N ALA A 93 -10.82 -6.88 -2.54
CA ALA A 93 -11.85 -6.00 -1.99
C ALA A 93 -13.24 -6.66 -1.99
N SER A 94 -13.60 -7.31 -3.09
CA SER A 94 -14.87 -8.04 -3.21
C SER A 94 -14.98 -9.18 -2.19
N VAL A 95 -13.91 -9.96 -2.01
CA VAL A 95 -13.88 -11.03 -1.00
C VAL A 95 -14.02 -10.46 0.41
N VAL A 96 -13.23 -9.46 0.76
CA VAL A 96 -13.30 -8.81 2.08
C VAL A 96 -14.71 -8.24 2.30
N PHE A 97 -15.25 -7.56 1.31
CA PHE A 97 -16.58 -6.96 1.41
C PHE A 97 -17.67 -8.02 1.60
N GLN A 98 -17.61 -9.13 0.88
CA GLN A 98 -18.59 -10.21 0.97
C GLN A 98 -18.68 -10.79 2.39
N TYR A 99 -17.55 -10.97 3.08
CA TYR A 99 -17.53 -11.58 4.41
C TYR A 99 -17.69 -10.59 5.56
N THR A 100 -17.26 -9.35 5.38
CA THR A 100 -17.13 -8.39 6.49
C THR A 100 -17.74 -7.01 6.21
N GLY A 101 -18.25 -6.80 5.01
CA GLY A 101 -18.85 -5.54 4.59
C GLY A 101 -17.86 -4.36 4.64
N TYR A 102 -18.41 -3.17 4.81
CA TYR A 102 -17.61 -1.93 4.92
C TYR A 102 -16.64 -1.92 6.11
N THR A 103 -17.00 -2.61 7.19
CA THR A 103 -16.14 -2.71 8.38
C THR A 103 -14.82 -3.39 8.04
N GLY A 104 -14.86 -4.49 7.29
CA GLY A 104 -13.64 -5.20 6.87
C GLY A 104 -12.79 -4.38 5.92
N LEU A 105 -13.39 -3.67 4.97
CA LEU A 105 -12.65 -2.77 4.09
C LEU A 105 -11.98 -1.65 4.89
N THR A 106 -12.69 -1.03 5.83
CA THR A 106 -12.12 -0.02 6.74
C THR A 106 -10.93 -0.56 7.51
N LEU A 107 -11.07 -1.73 8.12
CA LEU A 107 -9.98 -2.36 8.88
C LEU A 107 -8.79 -2.72 7.97
N SER A 108 -9.04 -3.15 6.74
CA SER A 108 -7.97 -3.42 5.75
C SER A 108 -7.18 -2.16 5.41
N ILE A 109 -7.84 -1.04 5.19
CA ILE A 109 -7.20 0.26 4.93
C ILE A 109 -6.37 0.70 6.14
N VAL A 110 -6.93 0.59 7.35
CA VAL A 110 -6.22 0.92 8.60
C VAL A 110 -4.99 0.05 8.78
N ALA A 111 -5.11 -1.27 8.56
CA ALA A 111 -3.99 -2.20 8.66
C ALA A 111 -2.89 -1.89 7.64
N CYS A 112 -3.24 -1.66 6.38
CA CYS A 112 -2.27 -1.27 5.34
C CYS A 112 -1.56 0.04 5.71
N GLY A 113 -2.31 1.04 6.15
CA GLY A 113 -1.75 2.31 6.59
C GLY A 113 -0.78 2.16 7.76
N ALA A 114 -1.13 1.35 8.75
CA ALA A 114 -0.27 1.06 9.90
C ALA A 114 1.03 0.34 9.49
N VAL A 115 0.95 -0.63 8.59
CA VAL A 115 2.13 -1.34 8.04
C VAL A 115 3.05 -0.38 7.28
N ILE A 116 2.49 0.45 6.41
CA ILE A 116 3.26 1.43 5.64
C ILE A 116 3.93 2.43 6.58
N ALA A 117 3.19 2.97 7.56
CA ALA A 117 3.70 3.91 8.53
C ALA A 117 4.83 3.31 9.37
N GLY A 118 4.68 2.07 9.84
CA GLY A 118 5.71 1.33 10.56
C GLY A 118 6.96 1.09 9.71
N TYR A 119 6.78 0.69 8.45
CA TYR A 119 7.87 0.46 7.51
C TYR A 119 8.66 1.75 7.20
N LEU A 120 7.96 2.83 6.90
CA LEU A 120 8.60 4.13 6.64
C LEU A 120 9.35 4.65 7.88
N THR A 121 8.77 4.48 9.08
CA THR A 121 9.45 4.81 10.33
C THR A 121 10.75 4.01 10.48
N SER A 122 10.74 2.73 10.14
CA SER A 122 11.93 1.86 10.18
C SER A 122 13.04 2.37 9.25
N ILE A 123 12.68 2.78 8.03
CA ILE A 123 13.64 3.35 7.07
C ILE A 123 14.21 4.67 7.59
N CYS A 124 13.36 5.58 8.04
CA CYS A 124 13.79 6.89 8.53
C CYS A 124 14.75 6.77 9.71
N LEU A 125 14.45 5.90 10.67
CA LEU A 125 15.30 5.70 11.84
C LEU A 125 16.59 4.93 11.51
N GLY A 126 16.52 3.99 10.56
CA GLY A 126 17.69 3.26 10.06
C GLY A 126 18.66 4.12 9.26
N SER A 127 18.18 5.19 8.61
CA SER A 127 19.01 6.14 7.85
C SER A 127 19.73 7.19 8.71
N GLY A 128 19.59 7.13 10.04
CA GLY A 128 20.27 8.04 10.96
C GLY A 128 19.54 9.37 11.19
N ALA A 129 18.27 9.47 10.84
CA ALA A 129 17.44 10.59 11.23
C ALA A 129 17.35 10.63 12.77
N SER A 130 17.96 11.63 13.39
CA SER A 130 17.83 11.88 14.83
C SER A 130 16.45 12.48 15.08
N ALA A 131 15.68 11.84 15.94
CA ALA A 131 14.45 12.41 16.48
C ALA A 131 14.78 13.33 17.66
#